data_ceb512a92bb715136ecc09136eb08442
#
_entry.id   ceb512a92bb715136ecc09136eb08442
#
_cell.length_a   1.000
_cell.length_b   1.000
_cell.length_c   1.000
_cell.angle_alpha   90.00
_cell.angle_beta   90.00
_cell.angle_gamma   90.00
#
_symmetry.space_group_name_H-M   'P 1'
#
loop_
_entity.id
_entity.type
_entity.pdbx_description
1 polymer ?
#
loop_
_entity_poly.entity_id
_entity_poly.type
_entity_poly.pdbx_seq_one_letter_code
_entity_poly.pdbx_strand_id
1 'polypeptide(L)'
;MSFKNSNKYQVIKSAINYELTNFIFNYFLLKRDAVEFMYKNNIIYDNGMFGTWTDEQIPNTYSHYADPVMETLLVKVLPIMKNETGLDLCPTYSYARAYKKGDELKKHKDRPSCEISTTIHLGGDPWPIFIEGTKVLLDVGDMLVYSGCELEHWREPFEGTICGQV
;
A
#
# COMPACT_ATOMS: atom_id res chain seq x y z
N MET A 1 -17.15 7.50 17.37
CA MET A 1 -16.57 8.74 16.80
C MET A 1 -16.67 8.64 15.29
N SER A 2 -16.86 9.72 14.56
CA SER A 2 -16.99 9.71 13.10
C SER A 2 -15.75 10.33 12.46
N PHE A 3 -15.40 9.88 11.26
CA PHE A 3 -14.35 10.45 10.41
C PHE A 3 -14.58 11.98 10.28
N LYS A 4 -13.54 12.80 10.47
CA LYS A 4 -13.66 14.28 10.42
C LYS A 4 -14.19 14.78 9.07
N ASN A 5 -13.82 14.12 7.97
CA ASN A 5 -14.26 14.45 6.63
C ASN A 5 -15.55 13.69 6.30
N SER A 6 -16.58 14.40 5.86
CA SER A 6 -17.87 13.82 5.45
C SER A 6 -17.74 12.80 4.31
N ASN A 7 -16.75 12.95 3.45
CA ASN A 7 -16.46 12.01 2.35
C ASN A 7 -15.79 10.71 2.80
N LYS A 8 -15.39 10.62 4.09
CA LYS A 8 -14.73 9.46 4.69
C LYS A 8 -13.42 9.04 4.00
N TYR A 9 -12.79 9.95 3.28
CA TYR A 9 -11.42 9.81 2.78
C TYR A 9 -10.72 11.17 2.69
N GLN A 10 -9.39 11.14 2.73
CA GLN A 10 -8.55 12.35 2.68
C GLN A 10 -7.17 12.03 2.14
N VAL A 11 -6.66 12.92 1.29
CA VAL A 11 -5.25 12.89 0.85
C VAL A 11 -4.42 13.79 1.75
N ILE A 12 -3.35 13.23 2.29
CA ILE A 12 -2.37 13.94 3.10
C ILE A 12 -1.11 14.07 2.27
N LYS A 13 -0.81 15.29 1.85
CA LYS A 13 0.34 15.57 1.01
C LYS A 13 1.63 15.47 1.81
N SER A 14 2.65 14.85 1.23
CA SER A 14 3.98 14.68 1.83
C SER A 14 3.92 14.13 3.26
N ALA A 15 3.02 13.17 3.51
CA ALA A 15 2.93 12.49 4.82
C ALA A 15 4.25 11.85 5.22
N ILE A 16 5.03 11.41 4.24
CA ILE A 16 6.40 10.92 4.38
C ILE A 16 7.31 11.75 3.47
N ASN A 17 8.46 12.18 3.99
CA ASN A 17 9.40 12.93 3.18
C ASN A 17 10.03 12.06 2.08
N TYR A 18 10.47 12.70 1.01
CA TYR A 18 10.99 12.03 -0.18
C TYR A 18 12.18 11.10 0.13
N GLU A 19 13.11 11.50 1.00
CA GLU A 19 14.29 10.69 1.31
C GLU A 19 13.92 9.35 1.93
N LEU A 20 13.04 9.38 2.93
CA LEU A 20 12.56 8.16 3.59
C LEU A 20 11.72 7.31 2.63
N THR A 21 10.84 7.93 1.85
CA THR A 21 10.02 7.22 0.87
C THR A 21 10.88 6.52 -0.17
N ASN A 22 11.86 7.24 -0.73
CA ASN A 22 12.80 6.68 -1.70
C ASN A 22 13.66 5.56 -1.10
N PHE A 23 14.10 5.69 0.15
CA PHE A 23 14.83 4.63 0.85
C PHE A 23 13.96 3.37 1.00
N ILE A 24 12.71 3.50 1.43
CA ILE A 24 11.78 2.39 1.61
C ILE A 24 11.45 1.73 0.25
N PHE A 25 11.25 2.53 -0.80
CA PHE A 25 11.00 2.01 -2.14
C PHE A 25 12.17 1.16 -2.65
N ASN A 26 13.40 1.70 -2.57
CA ASN A 26 14.59 0.98 -3.00
C ASN A 26 14.86 -0.27 -2.15
N TYR A 27 14.65 -0.20 -0.84
CA TYR A 27 14.68 -1.37 0.04
C TYR A 27 13.73 -2.46 -0.45
N PHE A 28 12.47 -2.10 -0.75
CA PHE A 28 11.46 -3.07 -1.14
C PHE A 28 11.76 -3.72 -2.50
N LEU A 29 12.29 -2.95 -3.46
CA LEU A 29 12.73 -3.49 -4.74
C LEU A 29 13.94 -4.41 -4.59
N LEU A 30 14.95 -4.00 -3.83
CA LEU A 30 16.11 -4.84 -3.55
C LEU A 30 15.72 -6.15 -2.86
N LYS A 31 14.81 -6.08 -1.89
CA LYS A 31 14.27 -7.27 -1.22
C LYS A 31 13.56 -8.18 -2.20
N ARG A 32 12.66 -7.66 -3.05
CA ARG A 32 12.00 -8.41 -4.11
C ARG A 32 13.01 -9.18 -4.96
N ASP A 33 14.03 -8.49 -5.45
CA ASP A 33 15.03 -9.08 -6.36
C ASP A 33 15.86 -10.17 -5.66
N ALA A 34 16.25 -9.93 -4.40
CA ALA A 34 16.96 -10.91 -3.60
C ALA A 34 16.11 -12.17 -3.32
N VAL A 35 14.84 -11.98 -2.96
CA VAL A 35 13.91 -13.09 -2.69
C VAL A 35 13.61 -13.87 -3.97
N GLU A 36 13.40 -13.19 -5.10
CA GLU A 36 13.22 -13.84 -6.40
C GLU A 36 14.42 -14.70 -6.79
N PHE A 37 15.64 -14.17 -6.59
CA PHE A 37 16.86 -14.94 -6.82
C PHE A 37 16.92 -16.18 -5.93
N MET A 38 16.63 -16.06 -4.63
CA MET A 38 16.63 -17.18 -3.70
C MET A 38 15.59 -18.25 -4.08
N TYR A 39 14.40 -17.86 -4.50
CA TYR A 39 13.38 -18.82 -4.98
C TYR A 39 13.80 -19.52 -6.26
N LYS A 40 14.28 -18.79 -7.26
CA LYS A 40 14.74 -19.35 -8.53
C LYS A 40 15.90 -20.35 -8.37
N ASN A 41 16.71 -20.19 -7.32
CA ASN A 41 17.84 -21.08 -7.02
C ASN A 41 17.53 -22.13 -5.93
N ASN A 42 16.27 -22.28 -5.52
CA ASN A 42 15.82 -23.23 -4.48
C ASN A 42 16.55 -23.09 -3.14
N ILE A 43 17.00 -21.85 -2.80
CA ILE A 43 17.61 -21.55 -1.50
C ILE A 43 16.52 -21.44 -0.43
N ILE A 44 15.38 -20.88 -0.79
CA ILE A 44 14.17 -20.81 0.02
C ILE A 44 12.97 -21.23 -0.83
N TYR A 45 11.87 -21.59 -0.18
CA TYR A 45 10.58 -21.83 -0.83
C TYR A 45 9.55 -20.80 -0.38
N ASP A 46 8.56 -20.55 -1.24
CA ASP A 46 7.51 -19.55 -0.97
C ASP A 46 6.59 -20.05 0.16
N ASN A 47 6.79 -19.43 1.33
CA ASN A 47 5.94 -19.59 2.50
C ASN A 47 5.40 -18.26 3.01
N GLY A 48 5.56 -17.19 2.23
CA GLY A 48 5.15 -15.83 2.57
C GLY A 48 6.07 -15.08 3.53
N MET A 49 7.05 -15.74 4.17
CA MET A 49 7.93 -15.12 5.19
C MET A 49 8.75 -13.95 4.64
N PHE A 50 9.16 -14.03 3.39
CA PHE A 50 9.95 -12.99 2.73
C PHE A 50 9.17 -12.21 1.66
N GLY A 51 7.84 -12.40 1.62
CA GLY A 51 6.97 -11.94 0.56
C GLY A 51 6.66 -13.06 -0.43
N THR A 52 5.74 -12.81 -1.35
CA THR A 52 5.21 -13.83 -2.25
C THR A 52 4.78 -13.23 -3.59
N TRP A 53 4.63 -14.09 -4.61
CA TRP A 53 4.00 -13.78 -5.90
C TRP A 53 2.66 -14.52 -6.08
N THR A 54 2.19 -15.22 -5.02
CA THR A 54 1.00 -16.09 -5.10
C THR A 54 -0.26 -15.46 -4.54
N ASP A 55 -0.26 -14.13 -4.30
CA ASP A 55 -1.46 -13.40 -3.86
C ASP A 55 -2.55 -13.48 -4.94
N GLU A 56 -3.73 -14.01 -4.57
CA GLU A 56 -4.84 -14.21 -5.50
C GLU A 56 -5.48 -12.90 -5.99
N GLN A 57 -5.34 -11.81 -5.22
CA GLN A 57 -5.90 -10.51 -5.60
C GLN A 57 -5.16 -9.92 -6.80
N ILE A 58 -3.82 -10.05 -6.84
CA ILE A 58 -2.98 -9.61 -7.95
C ILE A 58 -1.89 -10.68 -8.21
N PRO A 59 -2.22 -11.71 -8.99
CA PRO A 59 -1.31 -12.82 -9.22
C PRO A 59 0.00 -12.40 -9.91
N ASN A 60 1.08 -13.11 -9.59
CA ASN A 60 2.41 -12.90 -10.17
C ASN A 60 3.00 -11.50 -9.89
N THR A 61 2.53 -10.82 -8.85
CA THR A 61 3.03 -9.52 -8.40
C THR A 61 3.58 -9.64 -6.99
N TYR A 62 4.82 -9.17 -6.78
CA TYR A 62 5.47 -9.27 -5.48
C TYR A 62 4.72 -8.48 -4.43
N SER A 63 4.36 -9.15 -3.36
CA SER A 63 3.71 -8.57 -2.20
C SER A 63 4.32 -9.09 -0.90
N HIS A 64 4.24 -8.30 0.15
CA HIS A 64 4.68 -8.72 1.48
C HIS A 64 3.73 -8.21 2.55
N TYR A 65 3.15 -9.17 3.26
CA TYR A 65 2.36 -8.95 4.46
C TYR A 65 3.28 -8.78 5.68
N ALA A 66 3.06 -7.71 6.45
CA ALA A 66 3.77 -7.44 7.71
C ALA A 66 5.32 -7.41 7.57
N ASP A 67 5.82 -6.79 6.50
CA ASP A 67 7.25 -6.52 6.37
C ASP A 67 7.72 -5.60 7.52
N PRO A 68 8.81 -5.92 8.25
CA PRO A 68 9.24 -5.12 9.42
C PRO A 68 9.49 -3.64 9.13
N VAL A 69 9.97 -3.28 7.93
CA VAL A 69 10.16 -1.87 7.55
C VAL A 69 8.80 -1.20 7.34
N MET A 70 7.85 -1.90 6.71
CA MET A 70 6.50 -1.40 6.48
C MET A 70 5.69 -1.33 7.77
N GLU A 71 5.87 -2.29 8.70
CA GLU A 71 5.29 -2.20 10.05
C GLU A 71 5.83 -1.00 10.82
N THR A 72 7.13 -0.69 10.68
CA THR A 72 7.73 0.50 11.27
C THR A 72 7.14 1.78 10.66
N LEU A 73 6.88 1.77 9.35
CA LEU A 73 6.20 2.88 8.67
C LEU A 73 4.75 3.03 9.16
N LEU A 74 4.03 1.92 9.33
CA LEU A 74 2.66 1.92 9.88
C LEU A 74 2.61 2.63 11.26
N VAL A 75 3.54 2.29 12.16
CA VAL A 75 3.63 2.95 13.47
C VAL A 75 3.97 4.44 13.32
N LYS A 76 4.85 4.79 12.37
CA LYS A 76 5.23 6.17 12.11
C LYS A 76 4.07 7.03 11.61
N VAL A 77 3.20 6.50 10.75
CA VAL A 77 2.07 7.27 10.19
C VAL A 77 0.84 7.27 11.09
N LEU A 78 0.75 6.39 12.07
CA LEU A 78 -0.40 6.27 12.96
C LEU A 78 -0.80 7.59 13.64
N PRO A 79 0.13 8.42 14.18
CA PRO A 79 -0.24 9.72 14.75
C PRO A 79 -0.86 10.67 13.73
N ILE A 80 -0.39 10.64 12.49
CA ILE A 80 -0.95 11.44 11.39
C ILE A 80 -2.38 10.97 11.10
N MET A 81 -2.59 9.66 10.96
CA MET A 81 -3.91 9.09 10.73
C MET A 81 -4.89 9.43 11.85
N LYS A 82 -4.49 9.30 13.12
CA LYS A 82 -5.32 9.70 14.28
C LYS A 82 -5.70 11.18 14.24
N ASN A 83 -4.74 12.04 13.93
CA ASN A 83 -5.00 13.47 13.82
C ASN A 83 -5.98 13.81 12.69
N GLU A 84 -5.77 13.26 11.51
CA GLU A 84 -6.55 13.58 10.32
C GLU A 84 -7.95 12.98 10.37
N THR A 85 -8.11 11.77 10.89
CA THR A 85 -9.42 11.12 11.02
C THR A 85 -10.20 11.60 12.26
N GLY A 86 -9.50 11.97 13.34
CA GLY A 86 -10.09 12.23 14.65
C GLY A 86 -10.51 10.96 15.40
N LEU A 87 -10.05 9.80 14.93
CA LEU A 87 -10.36 8.49 15.50
C LEU A 87 -9.23 7.98 16.39
N ASP A 88 -9.56 7.19 17.40
CA ASP A 88 -8.57 6.46 18.19
C ASP A 88 -8.28 5.10 17.52
N LEU A 89 -7.28 5.11 16.65
CA LEU A 89 -6.92 3.97 15.80
C LEU A 89 -5.88 3.07 16.48
N CYS A 90 -6.03 1.76 16.26
CA CYS A 90 -5.02 0.76 16.57
C CYS A 90 -4.42 0.21 15.25
N PRO A 91 -3.10 0.13 15.11
CA PRO A 91 -2.47 -0.46 13.93
C PRO A 91 -2.75 -1.97 13.91
N THR A 92 -3.03 -2.51 12.74
CA THR A 92 -3.26 -3.95 12.54
C THR A 92 -2.09 -4.58 11.81
N TYR A 93 -1.84 -4.20 10.57
CA TYR A 93 -0.73 -4.69 9.75
C TYR A 93 -0.50 -3.79 8.55
N SER A 94 0.65 -3.95 7.92
CA SER A 94 0.97 -3.37 6.62
C SER A 94 0.91 -4.41 5.51
N TYR A 95 0.68 -3.95 4.29
CA TYR A 95 0.70 -4.78 3.09
C TYR A 95 1.35 -4.00 1.94
N ALA A 96 2.54 -4.41 1.54
CA ALA A 96 3.28 -3.74 0.48
C ALA A 96 3.23 -4.53 -0.83
N ARG A 97 3.15 -3.84 -1.96
CA ARG A 97 3.22 -4.43 -3.30
C ARG A 97 4.12 -3.62 -4.23
N ALA A 98 4.86 -4.34 -5.08
CA ALA A 98 5.59 -3.78 -6.21
C ALA A 98 4.84 -4.13 -7.50
N TYR A 99 3.87 -3.29 -7.84
CA TYR A 99 3.02 -3.48 -9.01
C TYR A 99 3.80 -3.31 -10.32
N LYS A 100 3.40 -4.07 -11.33
CA LYS A 100 3.98 -4.06 -12.68
C LYS A 100 2.91 -3.81 -13.73
N LYS A 101 3.32 -3.54 -14.95
CA LYS A 101 2.43 -3.30 -16.09
C LYS A 101 1.39 -4.42 -16.24
N GLY A 102 0.14 -4.01 -16.40
CA GLY A 102 -1.02 -4.89 -16.55
C GLY A 102 -1.69 -5.31 -15.24
N ASP A 103 -1.09 -5.01 -14.08
CA ASP A 103 -1.74 -5.26 -12.79
C ASP A 103 -2.99 -4.39 -12.64
N GLU A 104 -4.03 -4.96 -12.07
CA GLU A 104 -5.31 -4.31 -11.82
C GLU A 104 -5.78 -4.63 -10.42
N LEU A 105 -6.22 -3.65 -9.66
CA LEU A 105 -6.90 -3.88 -8.40
C LEU A 105 -8.40 -3.77 -8.61
N LYS A 106 -9.08 -4.90 -8.64
CA LYS A 106 -10.52 -4.96 -8.86
C LYS A 106 -11.28 -4.21 -7.78
N LYS A 107 -12.46 -3.72 -8.16
CA LYS A 107 -13.38 -3.01 -7.28
C LYS A 107 -13.78 -3.87 -6.09
N HIS A 108 -13.53 -3.33 -4.88
CA HIS A 108 -13.81 -4.04 -3.62
C HIS A 108 -13.98 -3.07 -2.46
N LYS A 109 -14.34 -3.61 -1.32
CA LYS A 109 -14.24 -2.99 0.01
C LYS A 109 -13.33 -3.84 0.87
N ASP A 110 -12.68 -3.23 1.82
CA ASP A 110 -11.79 -3.92 2.74
C ASP A 110 -12.55 -4.77 3.76
N ARG A 111 -11.84 -5.69 4.36
CA ARG A 111 -12.32 -6.50 5.47
C ARG A 111 -12.33 -5.72 6.79
N PRO A 112 -13.08 -6.15 7.83
CA PRO A 112 -13.22 -5.43 9.10
C PRO A 112 -11.90 -5.08 9.80
N SER A 113 -10.84 -5.87 9.63
CA SER A 113 -9.51 -5.55 10.17
C SER A 113 -8.84 -4.33 9.50
N CYS A 114 -9.40 -3.84 8.42
CA CYS A 114 -8.98 -2.66 7.66
C CYS A 114 -10.11 -1.63 7.63
N GLU A 115 -10.74 -1.37 8.79
CA GLU A 115 -11.85 -0.41 8.90
C GLU A 115 -11.42 0.99 8.40
N ILE A 116 -10.24 1.43 8.84
CA ILE A 116 -9.57 2.63 8.32
C ILE A 116 -8.28 2.18 7.65
N SER A 117 -8.27 2.31 6.36
CA SER A 117 -7.11 1.95 5.52
C SER A 117 -6.33 3.19 5.11
N THR A 118 -5.08 2.95 4.76
CA THR A 118 -4.25 3.95 4.10
C THR A 118 -3.46 3.31 2.96
N THR A 119 -3.17 4.10 1.93
CA THR A 119 -2.19 3.73 0.91
C THR A 119 -1.20 4.88 0.71
N ILE A 120 0.08 4.55 0.63
CA ILE A 120 1.18 5.49 0.43
C ILE A 120 1.88 5.15 -0.88
N HIS A 121 2.04 6.13 -1.75
CA HIS A 121 2.86 5.96 -2.96
C HIS A 121 4.33 6.05 -2.59
N LEU A 122 5.04 4.92 -2.64
CA LEU A 122 6.46 4.83 -2.28
C LEU A 122 7.40 5.28 -3.40
N GLY A 123 7.02 5.05 -4.65
CA GLY A 123 7.83 5.40 -5.81
C GLY A 123 7.46 4.61 -7.08
N GLY A 124 8.19 4.89 -8.15
CA GLY A 124 7.88 4.38 -9.49
C GLY A 124 6.88 5.25 -10.24
N ASP A 125 6.22 4.67 -11.23
CA ASP A 125 5.26 5.40 -12.05
C ASP A 125 3.97 5.69 -11.29
N PRO A 126 3.35 6.86 -11.47
CA PRO A 126 2.11 7.20 -10.80
C PRO A 126 0.96 6.30 -11.25
N TRP A 127 0.16 5.82 -10.30
CA TRP A 127 -0.99 4.97 -10.57
C TRP A 127 -2.20 5.39 -9.73
N PRO A 128 -3.24 5.96 -10.36
CA PRO A 128 -4.41 6.44 -9.64
C PRO A 128 -5.14 5.33 -8.90
N ILE A 129 -5.71 5.67 -7.74
CA ILE A 129 -6.75 4.90 -7.08
C ILE A 129 -8.09 5.60 -7.25
N PHE A 130 -9.16 4.84 -7.43
CA PHE A 130 -10.52 5.35 -7.46
C PHE A 130 -11.20 5.05 -6.13
N ILE A 131 -11.84 6.06 -5.54
CA ILE A 131 -12.65 5.96 -4.31
C ILE A 131 -14.07 6.43 -4.67
N GLU A 132 -15.06 5.56 -4.59
CA GLU A 132 -16.46 5.86 -4.96
C GLU A 132 -16.55 6.58 -6.32
N GLY A 133 -15.75 6.17 -7.31
CA GLY A 133 -15.68 6.76 -8.64
C GLY A 133 -14.81 8.02 -8.76
N THR A 134 -14.32 8.58 -7.66
CA THR A 134 -13.42 9.73 -7.70
C THR A 134 -11.98 9.26 -7.92
N LYS A 135 -11.34 9.76 -8.97
CA LYS A 135 -9.94 9.49 -9.29
C LYS A 135 -9.02 10.27 -8.35
N VAL A 136 -8.18 9.56 -7.62
CA VAL A 136 -7.16 10.13 -6.71
C VAL A 136 -5.78 9.73 -7.20
N LEU A 137 -4.93 10.73 -7.45
CA LEU A 137 -3.53 10.54 -7.80
C LEU A 137 -2.65 10.98 -6.62
N LEU A 138 -1.72 10.12 -6.22
CA LEU A 138 -0.76 10.38 -5.16
C LEU A 138 0.62 10.65 -5.76
N ASP A 139 1.26 11.73 -5.32
CA ASP A 139 2.68 11.95 -5.52
C ASP A 139 3.48 11.08 -4.55
N VAL A 140 4.78 10.90 -4.79
CA VAL A 140 5.66 10.11 -3.91
C VAL A 140 5.66 10.70 -2.50
N GLY A 141 5.34 9.88 -1.51
CA GLY A 141 5.22 10.27 -0.11
C GLY A 141 3.83 10.79 0.31
N ASP A 142 2.91 10.96 -0.64
CA ASP A 142 1.51 11.23 -0.32
C ASP A 142 0.84 10.00 0.27
N MET A 143 -0.12 10.23 1.16
CA MET A 143 -0.91 9.20 1.81
C MET A 143 -2.40 9.47 1.60
N LEU A 144 -3.15 8.49 1.13
CA LEU A 144 -4.60 8.50 1.15
C LEU A 144 -5.07 7.70 2.36
N VAL A 145 -5.90 8.31 3.20
CA VAL A 145 -6.59 7.65 4.33
C VAL A 145 -8.07 7.57 4.00
N TYR A 146 -8.70 6.40 4.21
CA TYR A 146 -10.09 6.20 3.85
C TYR A 146 -10.77 5.11 4.70
N SER A 147 -12.11 5.15 4.77
CA SER A 147 -12.93 4.10 5.40
C SER A 147 -12.98 2.86 4.49
N GLY A 148 -12.03 1.95 4.65
CA GLY A 148 -11.84 0.80 3.76
C GLY A 148 -13.06 -0.13 3.69
N CYS A 149 -13.75 -0.38 4.82
CA CYS A 149 -14.95 -1.20 4.87
C CYS A 149 -16.19 -0.55 4.25
N GLU A 150 -16.20 0.77 4.13
CA GLU A 150 -17.40 1.49 3.67
C GLU A 150 -17.28 1.93 2.22
N LEU A 151 -16.10 2.41 1.80
CA LEU A 151 -15.89 2.99 0.49
C LEU A 151 -15.40 1.94 -0.52
N GLU A 152 -16.10 1.85 -1.64
CA GLU A 152 -15.68 1.00 -2.74
C GLU A 152 -14.48 1.62 -3.45
N HIS A 153 -13.41 0.83 -3.64
CA HIS A 153 -12.19 1.33 -4.24
C HIS A 153 -11.53 0.32 -5.18
N TRP A 154 -10.76 0.84 -6.14
CA TRP A 154 -10.09 0.04 -7.18
C TRP A 154 -8.99 0.83 -7.89
N ARG A 155 -8.22 0.13 -8.72
CA ARG A 155 -7.27 0.72 -9.66
C ARG A 155 -7.47 0.07 -11.02
N GLU A 156 -7.56 0.89 -12.07
CA GLU A 156 -7.62 0.43 -13.46
C GLU A 156 -6.28 -0.24 -13.85
N PRO A 157 -6.21 -0.99 -14.98
CA PRO A 157 -4.98 -1.63 -15.41
C PRO A 157 -3.78 -0.66 -15.42
N PHE A 158 -2.69 -1.08 -14.81
CA PHE A 158 -1.48 -0.26 -14.69
C PHE A 158 -0.71 -0.22 -16.01
N GLU A 159 -0.49 0.96 -16.55
CA GLU A 159 0.21 1.15 -17.83
C GLU A 159 1.72 1.47 -17.65
N GLY A 160 2.15 1.79 -16.43
CA GLY A 160 3.54 2.09 -16.11
C GLY A 160 4.41 0.83 -16.00
N THR A 161 5.66 1.01 -15.62
CA THR A 161 6.65 -0.06 -15.49
C THR A 161 6.64 -0.68 -14.10
N ILE A 162 6.71 0.14 -13.07
CA ILE A 162 6.72 -0.26 -11.66
C ILE A 162 6.05 0.80 -10.79
N CYS A 163 5.27 0.36 -9.81
CA CYS A 163 4.67 1.22 -8.80
C CYS A 163 4.74 0.55 -7.43
N GLY A 164 5.44 1.17 -6.48
CA GLY A 164 5.50 0.71 -5.09
C GLY A 164 4.43 1.37 -4.25
N GLN A 165 3.61 0.55 -3.58
CA GLN A 165 2.56 1.00 -2.66
C GLN A 165 2.63 0.20 -1.35
N VAL A 166 2.26 0.85 -0.26
CA VAL A 166 2.04 0.22 1.04
C VAL A 166 0.80 0.79 1.70
#